data_72f591f700b76c0e2928b06e08f00aea
#
_entry.id   72f591f700b76c0e2928b06e08f00aea
#
_cell.length_a   1.000
_cell.length_b   1.000
_cell.length_c   1.000
_cell.angle_alpha   90.00
_cell.angle_beta   90.00
_cell.angle_gamma   90.00
#
_symmetry.space_group_name_H-M   'P 1'
#
loop_
_entity.id
_entity.type
_entity.pdbx_description
1 polymer ?
#
loop_
_entity_poly.entity_id
_entity_poly.type
_entity_poly.pdbx_seq_one_letter_code
_entity_poly.pdbx_strand_id
1 'polypeptide(L)'
;LACKRRWSLPFVPPSASARQRLPDLANRLGFAVVQGNRMGHLLGAEVSKGRALEVLKQRSGGSPVRVLALGDSPNDQPLLEAGDLSVVVPGANGPHPVFADALAQGRYQLAPACHAQGWAEAVFQHVLNA
;
A
#
# COMPACT_ATOMS: atom_id res chain seq x y z
N LEU A 1 -20.40 16.34 1.34
CA LEU A 1 -20.11 16.14 2.76
C LEU A 1 -18.62 16.32 2.99
N ALA A 2 -18.23 17.52 3.44
CA ALA A 2 -16.84 17.83 3.81
C ALA A 2 -16.49 17.03 5.08
N CYS A 3 -15.78 15.93 4.93
CA CYS A 3 -15.23 15.24 6.07
C CYS A 3 -14.09 16.07 6.67
N LYS A 4 -14.33 16.69 7.81
CA LYS A 4 -13.38 17.59 8.51
C LYS A 4 -12.07 16.89 8.98
N ARG A 5 -11.89 15.59 8.71
CA ARG A 5 -10.75 14.77 9.13
C ARG A 5 -10.12 13.97 7.99
N ARG A 6 -10.17 14.45 6.76
CA ARG A 6 -9.48 13.78 5.64
C ARG A 6 -8.02 14.23 5.59
N TRP A 7 -7.13 13.26 5.68
CA TRP A 7 -5.69 13.43 5.47
C TRP A 7 -5.28 13.11 4.04
N SER A 8 -6.22 12.69 3.20
CA SER A 8 -6.03 12.45 1.78
C SER A 8 -7.16 13.04 0.96
N LEU A 9 -6.82 13.58 -0.20
CA LEU A 9 -7.77 14.05 -1.21
C LEU A 9 -7.76 13.06 -2.38
N PRO A 10 -8.79 12.23 -2.55
CA PRO A 10 -8.92 11.37 -3.71
C PRO A 10 -9.31 12.22 -4.94
N PHE A 11 -8.75 11.90 -6.09
CA PHE A 11 -9.06 12.55 -7.35
C PHE A 11 -8.89 11.60 -8.55
N VAL A 12 -9.53 11.92 -9.64
CA VAL A 12 -9.31 11.27 -10.94
C VAL A 12 -8.54 12.28 -11.81
N PRO A 13 -7.32 11.93 -12.28
CA PRO A 13 -6.59 12.82 -13.16
C PRO A 13 -7.39 13.12 -14.44
N PRO A 14 -7.54 14.39 -14.85
CA PRO A 14 -8.36 14.75 -16.00
C PRO A 14 -7.76 14.30 -17.36
N SER A 15 -6.45 13.99 -17.38
CA SER A 15 -5.76 13.52 -18.58
C SER A 15 -4.51 12.72 -18.23
N ALA A 16 -3.95 11.99 -19.21
CA ALA A 16 -2.69 11.27 -19.05
C ALA A 16 -1.51 12.23 -18.74
N SER A 17 -1.46 13.39 -19.40
CA SER A 17 -0.44 14.40 -19.14
C SER A 17 -0.54 14.99 -17.72
N ALA A 18 -1.75 15.21 -17.21
CA ALA A 18 -1.95 15.62 -15.82
C ALA A 18 -1.44 14.54 -14.84
N ARG A 19 -1.72 13.27 -15.12
CA ARG A 19 -1.24 12.15 -14.30
C ARG A 19 0.28 12.12 -14.18
N GLN A 20 1.00 12.40 -15.28
CA GLN A 20 2.46 12.42 -15.31
C GLN A 20 3.06 13.62 -14.56
N ARG A 21 2.42 14.79 -14.63
CA ARG A 21 2.94 16.05 -14.06
C ARG A 21 2.58 16.28 -12.60
N LEU A 22 1.48 15.72 -12.14
CA LEU A 22 0.96 15.95 -10.79
C LEU A 22 1.93 15.52 -9.67
N PRO A 23 2.67 14.40 -9.75
CA PRO A 23 3.62 14.03 -8.70
C PRO A 23 4.69 15.09 -8.46
N ASP A 24 5.32 15.61 -9.54
CA ASP A 24 6.37 16.62 -9.44
C ASP A 24 5.83 17.94 -8.88
N LEU A 25 4.64 18.34 -9.34
CA LEU A 25 4.00 19.56 -8.84
C LEU A 25 3.64 19.42 -7.36
N ALA A 26 3.08 18.29 -6.96
CA ALA A 26 2.72 18.02 -5.57
C ALA A 26 3.96 18.03 -4.67
N ASN A 27 5.04 17.39 -5.09
CA ASN A 27 6.30 17.33 -4.33
C ASN A 27 6.88 18.73 -4.08
N ARG A 28 6.82 19.63 -5.06
CA ARG A 28 7.26 21.03 -4.90
C ARG A 28 6.46 21.80 -3.85
N LEU A 29 5.23 21.36 -3.57
CA LEU A 29 4.32 21.97 -2.61
C LEU A 29 4.28 21.23 -1.27
N GLY A 30 5.17 20.24 -1.04
CA GLY A 30 5.21 19.47 0.19
C GLY A 30 4.12 18.38 0.29
N PHE A 31 3.58 17.94 -0.86
CA PHE A 31 2.60 16.87 -0.95
C PHE A 31 3.14 15.68 -1.74
N ALA A 32 2.50 14.53 -1.58
CA ALA A 32 2.74 13.34 -2.39
C ALA A 32 1.48 12.97 -3.17
N VAL A 33 1.65 12.48 -4.38
CA VAL A 33 0.59 11.84 -5.16
C VAL A 33 0.83 10.35 -5.17
N VAL A 34 -0.12 9.59 -4.64
CA VAL A 34 -0.06 8.13 -4.61
C VAL A 34 -1.16 7.58 -5.52
N GLN A 35 -0.79 6.71 -6.41
CA GLN A 35 -1.73 6.08 -7.33
C GLN A 35 -2.31 4.80 -6.71
N GLY A 36 -3.62 4.75 -6.57
CA GLY A 36 -4.38 3.53 -6.30
C GLY A 36 -4.89 2.91 -7.61
N ASN A 37 -5.63 1.82 -7.50
CA ASN A 37 -6.14 1.09 -8.68
C ASN A 37 -7.09 1.90 -9.56
N ARG A 38 -7.87 2.81 -8.99
CA ARG A 38 -8.88 3.61 -9.71
C ARG A 38 -8.67 5.11 -9.61
N MET A 39 -8.07 5.57 -8.53
CA MET A 39 -7.97 7.00 -8.19
C MET A 39 -6.55 7.34 -7.78
N GLY A 40 -6.15 8.60 -8.02
CA GLY A 40 -5.00 9.20 -7.37
C GLY A 40 -5.40 9.75 -5.99
N HIS A 41 -4.45 9.81 -5.08
CA HIS A 41 -4.60 10.41 -3.76
C HIS A 41 -3.53 11.46 -3.55
N LEU A 42 -3.94 12.67 -3.22
CA LEU A 42 -3.03 13.71 -2.76
C LEU A 42 -2.92 13.62 -1.23
N LEU A 43 -1.71 13.49 -0.73
CA LEU A 43 -1.38 13.30 0.68
C LEU A 43 -0.33 14.32 1.10
N GLY A 44 -0.20 14.58 2.40
CA GLY A 44 1.02 15.18 2.92
C GLY A 44 2.23 14.27 2.61
N ALA A 45 3.40 14.85 2.35
CA ALA A 45 4.60 14.08 1.95
C ALA A 45 4.97 12.99 2.95
N GLU A 46 4.72 13.23 4.24
CA GLU A 46 5.01 12.29 5.34
C GLU A 46 3.90 11.26 5.60
N VAL A 47 2.81 11.27 4.81
CA VAL A 47 1.66 10.39 5.03
C VAL A 47 1.77 9.16 4.13
N SER A 48 1.90 7.99 4.73
CA SER A 48 1.86 6.71 4.03
C SER A 48 1.28 5.61 4.92
N LYS A 49 0.88 4.49 4.32
CA LYS A 49 0.44 3.30 5.07
C LYS A 49 1.57 2.72 5.91
N GLY A 50 2.81 2.76 5.41
CA GLY A 50 3.99 2.33 6.17
C GLY A 50 4.24 3.20 7.39
N ARG A 51 4.16 4.53 7.24
CA ARG A 51 4.29 5.44 8.38
C ARG A 51 3.20 5.21 9.44
N ALA A 52 1.97 4.95 9.02
CA ALA A 52 0.89 4.60 9.94
C ALA A 52 1.20 3.30 10.71
N LEU A 53 1.75 2.29 10.03
CA LEU A 53 2.17 1.03 10.66
C LEU A 53 3.29 1.26 11.69
N GLU A 54 4.29 2.08 11.38
CA GLU A 54 5.35 2.43 12.34
C GLU A 54 4.79 3.06 13.61
N VAL A 55 3.83 4.01 13.46
CA VAL A 55 3.16 4.62 14.61
C VAL A 55 2.38 3.59 15.43
N LEU A 56 1.72 2.64 14.78
CA LEU A 56 1.02 1.54 15.47
C LEU A 56 2.00 0.63 16.22
N LYS A 57 3.12 0.25 15.60
CA LYS A 57 4.19 -0.53 16.25
C LYS A 57 4.72 0.19 17.50
N GLN A 58 4.96 1.49 17.43
CA GLN A 58 5.40 2.29 18.59
C GLN A 58 4.37 2.33 19.72
N ARG A 59 3.07 2.36 19.38
CA ARG A 59 1.98 2.41 20.37
C ARG A 59 1.63 1.06 20.98
N SER A 60 2.15 -0.05 20.47
CA SER A 60 1.92 -1.40 21.01
C SER A 60 2.60 -1.67 22.36
N GLY A 61 3.24 -0.67 22.97
CA GLY A 61 3.79 -0.77 24.33
C GLY A 61 5.06 -1.61 24.44
N GLY A 62 5.82 -1.77 23.35
CA GLY A 62 7.11 -2.47 23.37
C GLY A 62 7.00 -4.00 23.33
N SER A 63 5.81 -4.56 23.26
CA SER A 63 5.65 -5.99 22.97
C SER A 63 6.12 -6.30 21.55
N PRO A 64 6.86 -7.41 21.33
CA PRO A 64 7.27 -7.81 20.00
C PRO A 64 6.02 -8.17 19.17
N VAL A 65 5.68 -7.32 18.21
CA VAL A 65 4.56 -7.54 17.29
C VAL A 65 5.13 -7.92 15.94
N ARG A 66 4.79 -9.10 15.45
CA ARG A 66 5.05 -9.47 14.05
C ARG A 66 3.89 -9.01 13.17
N VAL A 67 4.23 -8.39 12.07
CA VAL A 67 3.28 -7.79 11.15
C VAL A 67 3.25 -8.53 9.83
N LEU A 68 2.11 -9.12 9.51
CA LEU A 68 1.78 -9.56 8.16
C LEU A 68 1.20 -8.36 7.40
N ALA A 69 1.90 -7.89 6.37
CA ALA A 69 1.46 -6.83 5.48
C ALA A 69 0.91 -7.43 4.17
N LEU A 70 -0.30 -7.01 3.78
CA LEU A 70 -0.92 -7.43 2.52
C LEU A 70 -1.24 -6.19 1.68
N GLY A 71 -0.99 -6.27 0.37
CA GLY A 71 -1.24 -5.16 -0.54
C GLY A 71 -1.42 -5.63 -1.98
N ASP A 72 -2.13 -4.83 -2.79
CA ASP A 72 -2.46 -5.13 -4.17
C ASP A 72 -2.08 -4.02 -5.15
N SER A 73 -1.67 -2.85 -4.66
CA SER A 73 -1.50 -1.65 -5.47
C SER A 73 -0.33 -0.77 -5.01
N PRO A 74 0.17 0.16 -5.85
CA PRO A 74 1.36 0.96 -5.54
C PRO A 74 1.31 1.72 -4.22
N ASN A 75 0.12 2.13 -3.76
CA ASN A 75 -0.05 2.80 -2.47
C ASN A 75 0.17 1.87 -1.26
N ASP A 76 0.27 0.57 -1.48
CA ASP A 76 0.57 -0.42 -0.44
C ASP A 76 2.07 -0.70 -0.30
N GLN A 77 2.89 -0.26 -1.26
CA GLN A 77 4.32 -0.52 -1.23
C GLN A 77 4.97 -0.09 0.09
N PRO A 78 4.73 1.11 0.65
CA PRO A 78 5.30 1.48 1.95
C PRO A 78 4.81 0.60 3.11
N LEU A 79 3.59 0.06 3.03
CA LEU A 79 3.07 -0.90 4.02
C LEU A 79 3.82 -2.22 3.94
N LEU A 80 4.00 -2.74 2.71
CA LEU A 80 4.74 -3.99 2.47
C LEU A 80 6.20 -3.86 2.90
N GLU A 81 6.84 -2.72 2.66
CA GLU A 81 8.22 -2.44 3.10
C GLU A 81 8.36 -2.40 4.63
N ALA A 82 7.34 -1.96 5.35
CA ALA A 82 7.34 -1.85 6.80
C ALA A 82 6.86 -3.13 7.53
N GLY A 83 6.33 -4.12 6.80
CA GLY A 83 5.91 -5.42 7.32
C GLY A 83 7.08 -6.36 7.63
N ASP A 84 6.89 -7.29 8.55
CA ASP A 84 7.87 -8.36 8.84
C ASP A 84 7.71 -9.54 7.88
N LEU A 85 6.51 -9.74 7.37
CA LEU A 85 6.17 -10.63 6.27
C LEU A 85 5.23 -9.89 5.31
N SER A 86 5.58 -9.87 4.04
CA SER A 86 4.88 -9.08 3.03
C SER A 86 4.33 -9.95 1.93
N VAL A 87 3.02 -9.86 1.71
CA VAL A 87 2.30 -10.66 0.71
C VAL A 87 1.59 -9.74 -0.28
N VAL A 88 1.90 -9.90 -1.54
CA VAL A 88 1.20 -9.25 -2.65
C VAL A 88 -0.04 -10.07 -3.01
N VAL A 89 -1.20 -9.43 -2.99
CA VAL A 89 -2.46 -10.05 -3.42
C VAL A 89 -2.70 -9.71 -4.88
N PRO A 90 -2.72 -10.70 -5.79
CA PRO A 90 -2.92 -10.42 -7.19
C PRO A 90 -4.36 -10.02 -7.52
N GLY A 91 -4.54 -9.23 -8.57
CA GLY A 91 -5.81 -9.04 -9.23
C GLY A 91 -6.12 -10.17 -10.22
N ALA A 92 -7.24 -10.06 -10.95
CA ALA A 92 -7.63 -11.06 -11.95
C ALA A 92 -6.57 -11.31 -13.05
N ASN A 93 -5.75 -10.30 -13.36
CA ASN A 93 -4.69 -10.36 -14.39
C ASN A 93 -3.29 -10.55 -13.78
N GLY A 94 -3.19 -10.99 -12.54
CA GLY A 94 -1.92 -11.15 -11.83
C GLY A 94 -1.58 -9.98 -10.90
N PRO A 95 -0.37 -9.99 -10.32
CA PRO A 95 0.11 -8.93 -9.42
C PRO A 95 0.37 -7.63 -10.19
N HIS A 96 0.23 -6.49 -9.50
CA HIS A 96 0.56 -5.20 -10.09
C HIS A 96 2.06 -5.15 -10.45
N PRO A 97 2.43 -4.64 -11.66
CA PRO A 97 3.82 -4.64 -12.16
C PRO A 97 4.84 -3.97 -11.23
N VAL A 98 4.41 -3.03 -10.40
CA VAL A 98 5.29 -2.34 -9.42
C VAL A 98 5.96 -3.32 -8.44
N PHE A 99 5.41 -4.49 -8.24
CA PHE A 99 5.93 -5.51 -7.31
C PHE A 99 6.82 -6.57 -7.98
N ALA A 100 6.99 -6.52 -9.31
CA ALA A 100 7.67 -7.57 -10.07
C ALA A 100 9.08 -7.86 -9.54
N ASP A 101 9.90 -6.83 -9.33
CA ASP A 101 11.28 -6.98 -8.85
C ASP A 101 11.33 -7.53 -7.41
N ALA A 102 10.44 -7.06 -6.54
CA ALA A 102 10.38 -7.50 -5.15
C ALA A 102 9.94 -8.97 -5.03
N LEU A 103 9.01 -9.41 -5.88
CA LEU A 103 8.58 -10.80 -5.99
C LEU A 103 9.70 -11.69 -6.56
N ALA A 104 10.36 -11.26 -7.62
CA ALA A 104 11.48 -11.99 -8.24
C ALA A 104 12.67 -12.16 -7.28
N GLN A 105 12.91 -11.19 -6.41
CA GLN A 105 13.96 -11.22 -5.39
C GLN A 105 13.53 -11.95 -4.10
N GLY A 106 12.29 -12.45 -4.01
CA GLY A 106 11.77 -13.12 -2.82
C GLY A 106 11.57 -12.21 -1.60
N ARG A 107 11.60 -10.88 -1.80
CA ARG A 107 11.31 -9.92 -0.72
C ARG A 107 9.84 -9.91 -0.34
N TYR A 108 8.97 -10.16 -1.30
CA TYR A 108 7.52 -10.32 -1.10
C TYR A 108 7.10 -11.70 -1.55
N GLN A 109 6.10 -12.24 -0.89
CA GLN A 109 5.41 -13.45 -1.32
C GLN A 109 4.19 -13.09 -2.18
N LEU A 110 3.79 -13.99 -3.05
CA LEU A 110 2.57 -13.86 -3.83
C LEU A 110 1.47 -14.71 -3.18
N ALA A 111 0.31 -14.12 -2.93
CA ALA A 111 -0.84 -14.87 -2.45
C ALA A 111 -1.29 -15.91 -3.51
N PRO A 112 -1.76 -17.10 -3.08
CA PRO A 112 -2.06 -18.21 -3.99
C PRO A 112 -3.30 -17.99 -4.85
N ALA A 113 -4.17 -17.05 -4.44
CA ALA A 113 -5.38 -16.69 -5.17
C ALA A 113 -5.50 -15.16 -5.31
N CYS A 114 -6.42 -14.69 -6.17
CA CYS A 114 -6.64 -13.26 -6.39
C CYS A 114 -7.68 -12.66 -5.44
N HIS A 115 -7.64 -11.34 -5.29
CA HIS A 115 -8.63 -10.55 -4.55
C HIS A 115 -8.84 -11.03 -3.10
N ALA A 116 -10.09 -11.03 -2.63
CA ALA A 116 -10.45 -11.36 -1.27
C ALA A 116 -10.07 -12.79 -0.86
N GLN A 117 -10.11 -13.73 -1.80
CA GLN A 117 -9.71 -15.11 -1.54
C GLN A 117 -8.22 -15.19 -1.24
N GLY A 118 -7.36 -14.56 -2.06
CA GLY A 118 -5.91 -14.55 -1.81
C GLY A 118 -5.55 -13.86 -0.51
N TRP A 119 -6.27 -12.80 -0.15
CA TRP A 119 -6.12 -12.14 1.14
C TRP A 119 -6.44 -13.09 2.29
N ALA A 120 -7.59 -13.76 2.23
CA ALA A 120 -8.02 -14.68 3.28
C ALA A 120 -7.07 -15.89 3.44
N GLU A 121 -6.62 -16.47 2.33
CA GLU A 121 -5.68 -17.59 2.33
C GLU A 121 -4.32 -17.20 2.91
N ALA A 122 -3.81 -16.01 2.58
CA ALA A 122 -2.56 -15.50 3.16
C ALA A 122 -2.67 -15.31 4.68
N VAL A 123 -3.78 -14.74 5.16
CA VAL A 123 -4.02 -14.60 6.62
C VAL A 123 -4.11 -15.97 7.28
N PHE A 124 -4.87 -16.89 6.69
CA PHE A 124 -5.01 -18.25 7.23
C PHE A 124 -3.65 -18.96 7.33
N GLN A 125 -2.85 -18.89 6.27
CA GLN A 125 -1.54 -19.55 6.21
C GLN A 125 -0.54 -18.96 7.21
N HIS A 126 -0.49 -17.64 7.36
CA HIS A 126 0.60 -16.98 8.09
C HIS A 126 0.22 -16.49 9.50
N VAL A 127 -1.05 -16.51 9.86
CA VAL A 127 -1.53 -16.04 11.17
C VAL A 127 -2.22 -17.14 11.95
N LEU A 128 -3.09 -17.92 11.29
CA LEU A 128 -3.94 -18.89 11.98
C LEU A 128 -3.29 -20.29 12.06
N ASN A 129 -2.38 -20.61 11.13
CA ASN A 129 -1.64 -21.89 11.09
C ASN A 129 -0.15 -21.72 11.42
N ALA A 130 0.24 -20.56 11.95
CA ALA A 130 1.63 -20.28 12.30
C ALA A 130 2.00 -20.83 13.69
#